data_20306cf8df3121921ff72b2c332ff656
#
_entry.id   20306cf8df3121921ff72b2c332ff656
#
_cell.length_a   1.000
_cell.length_b   1.000
_cell.length_c   1.000
_cell.angle_alpha   90.00
_cell.angle_beta   90.00
_cell.angle_gamma   90.00
#
_symmetry.space_group_name_H-M   'P 1'
#
loop_
_entity.id
_entity.type
_entity.pdbx_description
1 polymer ?
#
loop_
_entity_poly.entity_id
_entity_poly.type
_entity_poly.pdbx_seq_one_letter_code
_entity_poly.pdbx_strand_id
1 'polypeptide(L)'
;MLPAGDASDGEAAQPPACAIVLVSNGPGELSTWVRPLAERLHALQPLRPRDPRAACALRLVLVPCPNATGQEHRVARDWGLFERVLPAARFWWLLLRPRRHGPWPARGVVVFLGGDQFWTVLLSARLGYRHLTYAEWVARWPRWNDRIALMGPAAAGRLPRRWRQRAMVVGDLMADLSDQARQDEPLPAGDWVALLPGSKRAKLLVGVPFLLETADRLAALRPGSRFLLPVAPTTSVRELLAYGGPANPLLRGRAVGEPRLQDGELITPAGTRIRLLERHPAHGALSQCTLALTTVGANTAELGALGVPMIVLVPTQHLEVMQAWDGWMGLLARLPLLRRLVGVALTAWRMRHRGFLAWPNISAGRAVVPERVGPIEPAQIAAEAADWLDHPERLAAMADDLRSLRGAPGAVAAVAAMVRGLLPPA
;
A
#
# COMPACT_ATOMS: atom_id res chain seq x y z
N MET A 1 16.32 29.35 22.67
CA MET A 1 16.96 30.21 21.66
C MET A 1 16.75 29.49 20.32
N LEU A 2 15.76 29.93 19.53
CA LEU A 2 15.46 29.38 18.23
C LEU A 2 16.13 30.27 17.17
N PRO A 3 16.75 29.71 16.13
CA PRO A 3 17.32 30.52 15.07
C PRO A 3 16.20 31.18 14.24
N ALA A 4 16.28 32.48 14.08
CA ALA A 4 15.54 33.24 13.12
C ALA A 4 16.05 32.86 11.73
N GLY A 5 15.19 32.32 10.90
CA GLY A 5 15.49 31.96 9.53
C GLY A 5 14.82 32.92 8.58
N ASP A 6 15.56 33.45 7.72
CA ASP A 6 15.37 34.14 6.45
C ASP A 6 13.90 34.30 5.98
N ALA A 7 13.45 35.53 6.05
CA ALA A 7 12.32 36.02 5.28
C ALA A 7 12.89 36.57 3.97
N SER A 8 12.97 35.76 2.92
CA SER A 8 13.01 36.27 1.56
C SER A 8 11.59 36.71 1.20
N ASP A 9 11.42 38.01 1.03
CA ASP A 9 10.22 38.66 0.44
C ASP A 9 9.99 38.16 -0.99
N GLY A 10 9.37 36.97 -1.08
CA GLY A 10 8.81 36.44 -2.31
C GLY A 10 7.39 36.96 -2.44
N GLU A 11 7.09 37.61 -3.57
CA GLU A 11 5.79 38.06 -4.05
C GLU A 11 4.67 37.15 -3.55
N ALA A 12 3.76 37.65 -2.75
CA ALA A 12 2.72 36.87 -2.08
C ALA A 12 1.86 36.20 -3.14
N ALA A 13 2.16 34.95 -3.45
CA ALA A 13 1.44 34.16 -4.43
C ALA A 13 -0.04 34.13 -4.03
N GLN A 14 -0.90 34.60 -4.93
CA GLN A 14 -2.32 34.67 -4.70
C GLN A 14 -2.87 33.27 -4.34
N PRO A 15 -3.76 33.17 -3.34
CA PRO A 15 -4.29 31.87 -2.93
C PRO A 15 -5.04 31.21 -4.11
N PRO A 16 -4.89 29.89 -4.29
CA PRO A 16 -5.57 29.15 -5.35
C PRO A 16 -7.11 29.27 -5.19
N ALA A 17 -7.85 29.16 -6.29
CA ALA A 17 -9.32 29.28 -6.31
C ALA A 17 -10.01 28.19 -5.50
N CYS A 18 -9.47 27.00 -5.52
CA CYS A 18 -10.05 25.85 -4.83
C CYS A 18 -8.95 24.89 -4.32
N ALA A 19 -9.36 23.94 -3.47
CA ALA A 19 -8.49 22.87 -3.00
C ALA A 19 -9.11 21.50 -3.23
N ILE A 20 -8.28 20.55 -3.65
CA ILE A 20 -8.57 19.11 -3.62
C ILE A 20 -7.74 18.51 -2.50
N VAL A 21 -8.40 17.97 -1.50
CA VAL A 21 -7.76 17.40 -0.31
C VAL A 21 -7.94 15.89 -0.33
N LEU A 22 -6.89 15.16 -0.68
CA LEU A 22 -6.88 13.71 -0.58
C LEU A 22 -6.62 13.32 0.88
N VAL A 23 -7.36 12.34 1.40
CA VAL A 23 -7.21 11.84 2.77
C VAL A 23 -6.91 10.35 2.74
N SER A 24 -5.82 9.96 3.39
CA SER A 24 -5.37 8.57 3.47
C SER A 24 -4.60 8.32 4.76
N ASN A 25 -4.14 7.09 4.98
CA ASN A 25 -3.49 6.73 6.23
C ASN A 25 -2.26 5.83 6.09
N GLY A 26 -2.32 4.78 5.29
CA GLY A 26 -1.31 3.73 5.23
C GLY A 26 -0.40 3.80 4.00
N PRO A 27 0.77 3.15 4.04
CA PRO A 27 1.69 3.14 2.91
C PRO A 27 1.14 2.40 1.68
N GLY A 28 0.30 1.38 1.89
CA GLY A 28 -0.36 0.64 0.80
C GLY A 28 -1.30 1.53 0.01
N GLU A 29 -2.27 2.15 0.68
CA GLU A 29 -3.27 3.05 0.09
C GLU A 29 -2.60 4.26 -0.58
N LEU A 30 -1.47 4.70 -0.03
CA LEU A 30 -0.71 5.81 -0.60
C LEU A 30 -0.22 5.49 -2.02
N SER A 31 0.43 4.36 -2.21
CA SER A 31 1.02 3.97 -3.49
C SER A 31 -0.02 3.51 -4.50
N THR A 32 -1.10 2.84 -4.04
CA THR A 32 -2.05 2.17 -4.92
C THR A 32 -3.31 2.99 -5.24
N TRP A 33 -3.70 3.92 -4.36
CA TRP A 33 -4.91 4.74 -4.56
C TRP A 33 -4.62 6.24 -4.64
N VAL A 34 -3.80 6.73 -3.69
CA VAL A 34 -3.54 8.19 -3.61
C VAL A 34 -2.69 8.64 -4.78
N ARG A 35 -1.57 7.97 -5.03
CA ARG A 35 -0.64 8.39 -6.07
C ARG A 35 -1.26 8.37 -7.47
N PRO A 36 -1.91 7.29 -7.95
CA PRO A 36 -2.53 7.28 -9.27
C PRO A 36 -3.59 8.36 -9.44
N LEU A 37 -4.42 8.58 -8.40
CA LEU A 37 -5.43 9.65 -8.45
C LEU A 37 -4.79 11.04 -8.44
N ALA A 38 -3.74 11.25 -7.64
CA ALA A 38 -3.02 12.51 -7.59
C ALA A 38 -2.34 12.83 -8.92
N GLU A 39 -1.68 11.87 -9.54
CA GLU A 39 -1.08 12.00 -10.88
C GLU A 39 -2.13 12.36 -11.93
N ARG A 40 -3.27 11.67 -11.90
CA ARG A 40 -4.38 11.97 -12.81
C ARG A 40 -4.97 13.34 -12.60
N LEU A 41 -5.20 13.74 -11.36
CA LEU A 41 -5.71 15.08 -11.02
C LEU A 41 -4.71 16.16 -11.40
N HIS A 42 -3.40 15.92 -11.19
CA HIS A 42 -2.34 16.83 -11.58
C HIS A 42 -2.27 17.00 -13.10
N ALA A 43 -2.36 15.90 -13.86
CA ALA A 43 -2.38 15.92 -15.32
C ALA A 43 -3.61 16.63 -15.92
N LEU A 44 -4.73 16.64 -15.20
CA LEU A 44 -5.96 17.33 -15.62
C LEU A 44 -5.95 18.83 -15.29
N GLN A 45 -5.00 19.29 -14.47
CA GLN A 45 -4.82 20.72 -14.25
C GLN A 45 -4.06 21.32 -15.43
N PRO A 46 -4.45 22.51 -15.93
CA PRO A 46 -3.67 23.18 -16.95
C PRO A 46 -2.26 23.45 -16.41
N LEU A 47 -1.23 23.03 -17.18
CA LEU A 47 0.20 23.15 -16.82
C LEU A 47 0.61 24.58 -16.44
N ARG A 48 -0.09 25.58 -16.96
CA ARG A 48 -0.06 26.99 -16.56
C ARG A 48 -1.45 27.56 -16.80
N PRO A 49 -2.32 27.63 -15.81
CA PRO A 49 -3.57 28.35 -16.00
C PRO A 49 -3.24 29.80 -16.40
N ARG A 50 -3.91 30.30 -17.43
CA ARG A 50 -3.79 31.71 -17.85
C ARG A 50 -4.12 32.66 -16.69
N ASP A 51 -4.95 32.22 -15.76
CA ASP A 51 -5.24 32.84 -14.49
C ASP A 51 -4.80 31.93 -13.33
N PRO A 52 -3.80 32.33 -12.51
CA PRO A 52 -3.43 31.60 -11.30
C PRO A 52 -4.59 31.33 -10.36
N ARG A 53 -5.65 32.17 -10.42
CA ARG A 53 -6.87 31.99 -9.63
C ARG A 53 -7.72 30.80 -10.07
N ALA A 54 -7.53 30.28 -11.28
CA ALA A 54 -8.22 29.08 -11.77
C ALA A 54 -7.59 27.76 -11.30
N ALA A 55 -6.38 27.81 -10.72
CA ALA A 55 -5.68 26.62 -10.24
C ALA A 55 -6.30 26.09 -8.95
N CYS A 56 -6.46 24.75 -8.89
CA CYS A 56 -6.82 24.06 -7.64
C CYS A 56 -5.58 23.53 -6.93
N ALA A 57 -5.42 23.86 -5.66
CA ALA A 57 -4.37 23.30 -4.82
C ALA A 57 -4.62 21.81 -4.55
N LEU A 58 -3.70 20.94 -4.93
CA LEU A 58 -3.76 19.52 -4.56
C LEU A 58 -3.01 19.31 -3.23
N ARG A 59 -3.71 18.81 -2.22
CA ARG A 59 -3.19 18.61 -0.87
C ARG A 59 -3.44 17.19 -0.39
N LEU A 60 -2.52 16.67 0.43
CA LEU A 60 -2.67 15.39 1.10
C LEU A 60 -2.72 15.58 2.60
N VAL A 61 -3.71 14.98 3.24
CA VAL A 61 -3.84 14.91 4.70
C VAL A 61 -3.77 13.45 5.13
N LEU A 62 -2.77 13.12 5.93
CA LEU A 62 -2.67 11.80 6.54
C LEU A 62 -3.40 11.77 7.87
N VAL A 63 -4.27 10.77 8.05
CA VAL A 63 -4.99 10.56 9.31
C VAL A 63 -4.25 9.56 10.21
N PRO A 64 -4.41 9.65 11.54
CA PRO A 64 -3.81 8.71 12.46
C PRO A 64 -4.18 7.28 12.13
N CYS A 65 -3.19 6.41 12.05
CA CYS A 65 -3.34 4.99 11.76
C CYS A 65 -2.35 4.19 12.60
N PRO A 66 -2.79 3.12 13.31
CA PRO A 66 -1.89 2.26 14.07
C PRO A 66 -0.89 1.50 13.16
N ASN A 67 -1.20 1.41 11.88
CA ASN A 67 -0.39 0.72 10.88
C ASN A 67 0.58 1.64 10.12
N ALA A 68 0.56 2.95 10.38
CA ALA A 68 1.45 3.91 9.74
C ALA A 68 2.88 3.73 10.24
N THR A 69 3.85 3.90 9.33
CA THR A 69 5.28 3.88 9.65
C THR A 69 5.79 5.23 10.15
N GLY A 70 5.01 6.32 9.93
CA GLY A 70 5.37 7.70 10.19
C GLY A 70 6.17 8.37 9.07
N GLN A 71 6.58 7.62 8.04
CA GLN A 71 7.36 8.12 6.90
C GLN A 71 6.50 8.48 5.69
N GLU A 72 5.22 8.12 5.68
CA GLU A 72 4.30 8.29 4.56
C GLU A 72 4.28 9.72 4.03
N HIS A 73 4.37 10.70 4.92
CA HIS A 73 4.37 12.11 4.53
C HIS A 73 5.64 12.53 3.77
N ARG A 74 6.79 11.89 4.04
CA ARG A 74 8.04 12.14 3.29
C ARG A 74 7.93 11.53 1.90
N VAL A 75 7.54 10.26 1.84
CA VAL A 75 7.33 9.55 0.56
C VAL A 75 6.38 10.34 -0.35
N ALA A 76 5.26 10.84 0.18
CA ALA A 76 4.31 11.61 -0.62
C ALA A 76 4.85 12.98 -1.07
N ARG A 77 5.71 13.62 -0.27
CA ARG A 77 6.37 14.88 -0.67
C ARG A 77 7.35 14.69 -1.81
N ASP A 78 8.09 13.59 -1.77
CA ASP A 78 9.11 13.28 -2.79
C ASP A 78 8.51 13.06 -4.18
N TRP A 79 7.20 12.81 -4.28
CA TRP A 79 6.51 12.72 -5.57
C TRP A 79 6.35 14.08 -6.27
N GLY A 80 6.43 15.20 -5.54
CA GLY A 80 6.27 16.54 -6.12
C GLY A 80 4.85 16.87 -6.62
N LEU A 81 3.83 16.04 -6.27
CA LEU A 81 2.46 16.17 -6.77
C LEU A 81 1.59 17.11 -5.92
N PHE A 82 1.97 17.32 -4.66
CA PHE A 82 1.16 18.05 -3.71
C PHE A 82 1.76 19.41 -3.36
N GLU A 83 0.93 20.47 -3.38
CA GLU A 83 1.31 21.76 -2.80
C GLU A 83 1.66 21.60 -1.31
N ARG A 84 0.90 20.72 -0.61
CA ARG A 84 1.11 20.49 0.81
C ARG A 84 0.77 19.05 1.20
N VAL A 85 1.65 18.46 2.01
CA VAL A 85 1.42 17.17 2.67
C VAL A 85 1.42 17.38 4.18
N LEU A 86 0.29 17.08 4.83
CA LEU A 86 0.12 17.18 6.27
C LEU A 86 0.26 15.81 6.92
N PRO A 87 1.28 15.62 7.80
CA PRO A 87 1.50 14.35 8.48
C PRO A 87 0.41 14.06 9.51
N ALA A 88 0.18 12.78 9.80
CA ALA A 88 -0.82 12.32 10.76
C ALA A 88 -0.69 12.95 12.15
N ALA A 89 0.55 13.24 12.60
CA ALA A 89 0.80 13.91 13.88
C ALA A 89 0.18 15.32 13.99
N ARG A 90 -0.07 15.97 12.85
CA ARG A 90 -0.71 17.31 12.82
C ARG A 90 -2.22 17.27 12.59
N PHE A 91 -2.80 16.09 12.39
CA PHE A 91 -4.22 15.94 12.04
C PHE A 91 -5.17 16.58 13.06
N TRP A 92 -4.96 16.34 14.37
CA TRP A 92 -5.79 16.92 15.43
C TRP A 92 -5.70 18.44 15.49
N TRP A 93 -4.52 18.99 15.30
CA TRP A 93 -4.32 20.43 15.24
C TRP A 93 -4.97 21.06 14.00
N LEU A 94 -4.98 20.34 12.88
CA LEU A 94 -5.69 20.75 11.67
C LEU A 94 -7.21 20.86 11.93
N LEU A 95 -7.80 19.88 12.59
CA LEU A 95 -9.23 19.92 12.94
C LEU A 95 -9.57 21.07 13.87
N LEU A 96 -8.73 21.33 14.88
CA LEU A 96 -8.98 22.38 15.87
C LEU A 96 -8.72 23.77 15.29
N ARG A 97 -7.65 23.97 14.56
CA ARG A 97 -7.17 25.27 14.07
C ARG A 97 -6.69 25.20 12.62
N PRO A 98 -7.59 24.98 11.65
CA PRO A 98 -7.20 24.78 10.24
C PRO A 98 -6.39 25.95 9.67
N ARG A 99 -6.72 27.18 10.03
CA ARG A 99 -6.03 28.40 9.56
C ARG A 99 -4.54 28.44 9.91
N ARG A 100 -4.08 27.74 10.97
CA ARG A 100 -2.66 27.64 11.34
C ARG A 100 -1.87 26.69 10.41
N HIS A 101 -2.57 25.90 9.61
CA HIS A 101 -1.97 24.97 8.67
C HIS A 101 -2.01 25.51 7.22
N GLY A 102 -2.08 26.80 7.07
CA GLY A 102 -1.98 27.55 5.84
C GLY A 102 -3.31 28.14 5.36
N PRO A 103 -3.25 28.93 4.29
CA PRO A 103 -4.47 29.46 3.66
C PRO A 103 -5.25 28.29 3.05
N TRP A 104 -6.51 28.17 3.47
CA TRP A 104 -7.46 27.24 2.85
C TRP A 104 -8.35 28.05 1.90
N PRO A 105 -8.41 27.71 0.61
CA PRO A 105 -9.35 28.31 -0.32
C PRO A 105 -10.78 28.22 0.22
N ALA A 106 -11.64 29.17 -0.18
CA ALA A 106 -13.03 29.19 0.26
C ALA A 106 -13.85 27.99 -0.22
N ARG A 107 -13.39 27.30 -1.27
CA ARG A 107 -14.07 26.17 -1.90
C ARG A 107 -13.11 25.00 -2.07
N GLY A 108 -13.66 23.77 -2.00
CA GLY A 108 -12.85 22.59 -2.22
C GLY A 108 -13.63 21.29 -2.10
N VAL A 109 -12.90 20.20 -2.30
CA VAL A 109 -13.40 18.83 -2.17
C VAL A 109 -12.45 18.05 -1.28
N VAL A 110 -12.99 17.34 -0.29
CA VAL A 110 -12.26 16.34 0.50
C VAL A 110 -12.58 14.96 -0.05
N VAL A 111 -11.56 14.20 -0.40
CA VAL A 111 -11.67 12.87 -1.00
C VAL A 111 -11.12 11.84 -0.04
N PHE A 112 -11.96 10.92 0.42
CA PHE A 112 -11.54 9.79 1.24
C PHE A 112 -10.97 8.68 0.35
N LEU A 113 -9.74 8.27 0.66
CA LEU A 113 -9.04 7.16 -0.01
C LEU A 113 -8.51 6.10 0.97
N GLY A 114 -8.49 6.39 2.27
CA GLY A 114 -8.01 5.42 3.25
C GLY A 114 -8.11 5.93 4.68
N GLY A 115 -8.13 4.99 5.64
CA GLY A 115 -8.31 5.27 7.05
C GLY A 115 -9.75 5.13 7.53
N ASP A 116 -10.13 5.89 8.55
CA ASP A 116 -11.52 5.95 9.00
C ASP A 116 -12.27 7.08 8.29
N GLN A 117 -13.35 6.74 7.61
CA GLN A 117 -14.22 7.68 6.89
C GLN A 117 -14.76 8.80 7.79
N PHE A 118 -14.90 8.55 9.08
CA PHE A 118 -15.38 9.56 10.04
C PHE A 118 -14.48 10.81 10.09
N TRP A 119 -13.16 10.60 10.06
CA TRP A 119 -12.20 11.72 10.08
C TRP A 119 -12.32 12.60 8.83
N THR A 120 -12.65 12.00 7.71
CA THR A 120 -12.84 12.73 6.45
C THR A 120 -14.12 13.55 6.48
N VAL A 121 -15.20 13.02 7.07
CA VAL A 121 -16.45 13.76 7.31
C VAL A 121 -16.19 14.98 8.19
N LEU A 122 -15.47 14.81 9.31
CA LEU A 122 -15.15 15.93 10.20
C LEU A 122 -14.28 16.98 9.51
N LEU A 123 -13.28 16.56 8.75
CA LEU A 123 -12.41 17.48 8.02
C LEU A 123 -13.19 18.27 6.97
N SER A 124 -14.04 17.59 6.21
CA SER A 124 -14.92 18.22 5.22
C SER A 124 -15.83 19.28 5.86
N ALA A 125 -16.51 18.92 6.94
CA ALA A 125 -17.37 19.86 7.68
C ALA A 125 -16.57 21.04 8.25
N ARG A 126 -15.34 20.80 8.75
CA ARG A 126 -14.50 21.84 9.34
C ARG A 126 -13.97 22.84 8.32
N LEU A 127 -13.70 22.38 7.09
CA LEU A 127 -13.24 23.22 5.98
C LEU A 127 -14.41 23.84 5.18
N GLY A 128 -15.64 23.36 5.36
CA GLY A 128 -16.79 23.75 4.54
C GLY A 128 -16.72 23.23 3.10
N TYR A 129 -16.02 22.11 2.89
CA TYR A 129 -15.77 21.52 1.56
C TYR A 129 -16.76 20.42 1.23
N ARG A 130 -16.97 20.19 -0.08
CA ARG A 130 -17.69 19.01 -0.56
C ARG A 130 -16.95 17.74 -0.17
N HIS A 131 -17.70 16.63 -0.05
CA HIS A 131 -17.14 15.35 0.38
C HIS A 131 -17.40 14.23 -0.61
N LEU A 132 -16.34 13.55 -1.03
CA LEU A 132 -16.38 12.33 -1.83
C LEU A 132 -15.70 11.19 -1.06
N THR A 133 -16.38 10.05 -0.96
CA THR A 133 -15.79 8.82 -0.39
C THR A 133 -15.60 7.79 -1.47
N TYR A 134 -14.38 7.26 -1.63
CA TYR A 134 -14.13 6.00 -2.30
C TYR A 134 -14.34 4.87 -1.29
N ALA A 135 -15.29 3.97 -1.56
CA ALA A 135 -15.67 2.91 -0.65
C ALA A 135 -15.35 1.54 -1.27
N GLU A 136 -14.34 0.88 -0.71
CA GLU A 136 -13.97 -0.50 -1.07
C GLU A 136 -15.08 -1.49 -0.72
N TRP A 137 -15.53 -1.49 0.52
CA TRP A 137 -16.51 -2.45 1.03
C TRP A 137 -17.84 -1.81 1.47
N VAL A 138 -17.76 -0.68 2.17
CA VAL A 138 -18.92 -0.01 2.78
C VAL A 138 -18.70 1.49 2.77
N ALA A 139 -19.67 2.24 2.24
CA ALA A 139 -19.75 3.67 2.46
C ALA A 139 -20.41 3.91 3.82
N ARG A 140 -19.60 4.22 4.82
CA ARG A 140 -20.09 4.71 6.13
C ARG A 140 -20.50 6.18 5.97
N TRP A 141 -21.39 6.66 6.78
CA TRP A 141 -21.78 8.07 6.80
C TRP A 141 -22.30 8.64 5.46
N PRO A 142 -23.14 7.92 4.67
CA PRO A 142 -23.56 8.35 3.33
C PRO A 142 -24.38 9.66 3.35
N ARG A 143 -24.94 10.04 4.51
CA ARG A 143 -25.66 11.31 4.69
C ARG A 143 -24.76 12.54 4.43
N TRP A 144 -23.49 12.45 4.81
CA TRP A 144 -22.53 13.56 4.72
C TRP A 144 -21.67 13.52 3.45
N ASN A 145 -21.94 12.55 2.56
CA ASN A 145 -21.26 12.45 1.27
C ASN A 145 -22.05 13.20 0.20
N ASP A 146 -21.38 14.07 -0.55
CA ASP A 146 -21.97 14.68 -1.77
C ASP A 146 -21.95 13.67 -2.92
N ARG A 147 -20.89 12.86 -3.02
CA ARG A 147 -20.74 11.75 -3.96
C ARG A 147 -20.08 10.55 -3.29
N ILE A 148 -20.37 9.36 -3.80
CA ILE A 148 -19.83 8.10 -3.31
C ILE A 148 -19.33 7.31 -4.52
N ALA A 149 -18.02 7.08 -4.59
CA ALA A 149 -17.40 6.18 -5.55
C ALA A 149 -17.31 4.79 -4.92
N LEU A 150 -17.92 3.80 -5.55
CA LEU A 150 -17.96 2.42 -5.04
C LEU A 150 -17.03 1.53 -5.86
N MET A 151 -16.20 0.76 -5.19
CA MET A 151 -15.28 -0.17 -5.83
C MET A 151 -16.01 -1.24 -6.65
N GLY A 152 -17.17 -1.70 -6.20
CA GLY A 152 -17.89 -2.75 -6.91
C GLY A 152 -19.36 -2.89 -6.53
N PRO A 153 -20.08 -3.81 -7.20
CA PRO A 153 -21.51 -4.08 -6.95
C PRO A 153 -21.81 -4.51 -5.51
N ALA A 154 -20.88 -5.24 -4.87
CA ALA A 154 -21.03 -5.67 -3.47
C ALA A 154 -21.12 -4.47 -2.51
N ALA A 155 -20.31 -3.43 -2.74
CA ALA A 155 -20.39 -2.20 -1.97
C ALA A 155 -21.69 -1.43 -2.25
N ALA A 156 -22.15 -1.44 -3.51
CA ALA A 156 -23.43 -0.85 -3.90
C ALA A 156 -24.63 -1.54 -3.24
N GLY A 157 -24.59 -2.86 -3.13
CA GLY A 157 -25.63 -3.65 -2.45
C GLY A 157 -25.80 -3.29 -0.98
N ARG A 158 -24.70 -2.92 -0.30
CA ARG A 158 -24.69 -2.52 1.12
C ARG A 158 -25.14 -1.08 1.36
N LEU A 159 -25.20 -0.25 0.31
CA LEU A 159 -25.62 1.14 0.44
C LEU A 159 -27.15 1.25 0.52
N PRO A 160 -27.72 1.94 1.53
CA PRO A 160 -29.16 2.16 1.64
C PRO A 160 -29.74 2.83 0.38
N ARG A 161 -30.89 2.37 -0.08
CA ARG A 161 -31.53 2.80 -1.34
C ARG A 161 -31.62 4.31 -1.52
N ARG A 162 -31.94 5.03 -0.45
CA ARG A 162 -32.07 6.52 -0.44
C ARG A 162 -30.80 7.28 -0.83
N TRP A 163 -29.60 6.64 -0.74
CA TRP A 163 -28.31 7.27 -1.04
C TRP A 163 -27.70 6.82 -2.37
N ARG A 164 -28.31 5.82 -3.04
CA ARG A 164 -27.77 5.25 -4.29
C ARG A 164 -27.65 6.27 -5.41
N GLN A 165 -28.54 7.28 -5.47
CA GLN A 165 -28.44 8.36 -6.46
C GLN A 165 -27.18 9.22 -6.35
N ARG A 166 -26.47 9.20 -5.19
CA ARG A 166 -25.19 9.88 -4.99
C ARG A 166 -24.00 8.96 -5.29
N ALA A 167 -24.25 7.70 -5.55
CA ALA A 167 -23.22 6.68 -5.72
C ALA A 167 -23.04 6.28 -7.17
N MET A 168 -21.80 5.97 -7.52
CA MET A 168 -21.42 5.39 -8.80
C MET A 168 -20.44 4.24 -8.55
N VAL A 169 -20.64 3.10 -9.22
CA VAL A 169 -19.65 2.03 -9.25
C VAL A 169 -18.58 2.43 -10.25
N VAL A 170 -17.38 2.68 -9.75
CA VAL A 170 -16.24 3.17 -10.52
C VAL A 170 -15.21 2.07 -10.82
N GLY A 171 -15.21 0.97 -10.05
CA GLY A 171 -14.19 -0.07 -10.14
C GLY A 171 -13.11 0.06 -9.09
N ASP A 172 -12.13 -0.83 -9.18
CA ASP A 172 -10.96 -0.83 -8.29
C ASP A 172 -9.91 0.16 -8.82
N LEU A 173 -9.49 1.10 -7.97
CA LEU A 173 -8.40 2.05 -8.29
C LEU A 173 -7.08 1.32 -8.61
N MET A 174 -6.87 0.12 -8.08
CA MET A 174 -5.70 -0.69 -8.40
C MET A 174 -5.75 -1.30 -9.80
N ALA A 175 -6.93 -1.37 -10.44
CA ALA A 175 -7.04 -1.90 -11.80
C ALA A 175 -6.24 -1.08 -12.82
N ASP A 176 -6.05 0.20 -12.56
CA ASP A 176 -5.27 1.09 -13.42
C ASP A 176 -3.75 0.92 -13.28
N LEU A 177 -3.26 0.17 -12.26
CA LEU A 177 -1.83 -0.04 -12.02
C LEU A 177 -1.13 -0.78 -13.17
N SER A 178 -1.83 -1.68 -13.85
CA SER A 178 -1.25 -2.42 -14.98
C SER A 178 -0.89 -1.54 -16.17
N ASP A 179 -1.65 -0.48 -16.40
CA ASP A 179 -1.37 0.45 -17.51
C ASP A 179 -0.16 1.34 -17.19
N GLN A 180 0.01 1.70 -15.92
CA GLN A 180 1.20 2.41 -15.44
C GLN A 180 2.45 1.52 -15.46
N ALA A 181 2.31 0.23 -15.13
CA ALA A 181 3.39 -0.73 -15.10
C ALA A 181 4.06 -0.96 -16.48
N ARG A 182 3.33 -0.76 -17.58
CA ARG A 182 3.86 -0.93 -18.95
C ARG A 182 4.89 0.12 -19.37
N GLN A 183 5.10 1.16 -18.59
CA GLN A 183 6.01 2.27 -18.92
C GLN A 183 7.43 2.09 -18.37
N ASP A 184 7.66 1.02 -17.59
CA ASP A 184 8.98 0.73 -17.02
C ASP A 184 9.88 -0.07 -17.97
N GLU A 185 11.20 0.03 -17.75
CA GLU A 185 12.20 -0.68 -18.51
C GLU A 185 12.01 -2.21 -18.37
N PRO A 186 12.12 -2.97 -19.48
CA PRO A 186 11.93 -4.42 -19.42
C PRO A 186 13.04 -5.09 -18.60
N LEU A 187 12.64 -6.09 -17.81
CA LEU A 187 13.60 -6.98 -17.16
C LEU A 187 14.29 -7.87 -18.19
N PRO A 188 15.56 -8.21 -17.99
CA PRO A 188 16.23 -9.23 -18.82
C PRO A 188 15.44 -10.53 -18.84
N ALA A 189 15.46 -11.25 -19.99
CA ALA A 189 14.72 -12.50 -20.14
C ALA A 189 15.10 -13.54 -19.07
N GLY A 190 14.12 -14.30 -18.58
CA GLY A 190 14.26 -15.35 -17.58
C GLY A 190 13.12 -15.40 -16.59
N ASP A 191 13.11 -16.44 -15.73
CA ASP A 191 12.12 -16.60 -14.67
C ASP A 191 12.45 -15.70 -13.48
N TRP A 192 11.76 -14.57 -13.37
CA TRP A 192 11.92 -13.66 -12.26
C TRP A 192 10.99 -14.01 -11.11
N VAL A 193 11.56 -14.22 -9.93
CA VAL A 193 10.83 -14.46 -8.69
C VAL A 193 10.93 -13.22 -7.79
N ALA A 194 9.79 -12.57 -7.56
CA ALA A 194 9.72 -11.42 -6.67
C ALA A 194 9.67 -11.87 -5.21
N LEU A 195 10.48 -11.25 -4.37
CA LEU A 195 10.56 -11.50 -2.92
C LEU A 195 9.98 -10.30 -2.17
N LEU A 196 8.82 -10.45 -1.52
CA LEU A 196 8.13 -9.35 -0.82
C LEU A 196 7.98 -9.65 0.68
N PRO A 197 8.99 -9.35 1.51
CA PRO A 197 8.96 -9.62 2.95
C PRO A 197 7.98 -8.72 3.72
N GLY A 198 7.43 -7.70 3.07
CA GLY A 198 6.60 -6.66 3.69
C GLY A 198 7.40 -5.38 3.98
N SER A 199 6.72 -4.38 4.57
CA SER A 199 7.30 -3.04 4.82
C SER A 199 7.40 -2.68 6.31
N LYS A 200 6.78 -3.46 7.20
CA LYS A 200 6.80 -3.20 8.65
C LYS A 200 7.96 -3.96 9.29
N ARG A 201 8.63 -3.32 10.27
CA ARG A 201 9.76 -3.91 10.99
C ARG A 201 9.49 -5.35 11.47
N ALA A 202 8.34 -5.60 12.08
CA ALA A 202 7.98 -6.93 12.57
C ALA A 202 7.93 -7.99 11.45
N LYS A 203 7.48 -7.61 10.26
CA LYS A 203 7.45 -8.50 9.08
C LYS A 203 8.84 -8.68 8.49
N LEU A 204 9.65 -7.62 8.42
CA LEU A 204 11.01 -7.67 7.89
C LEU A 204 11.91 -8.58 8.73
N LEU A 205 11.77 -8.55 10.07
CA LEU A 205 12.51 -9.44 10.97
C LEU A 205 12.31 -10.93 10.66
N VAL A 206 11.10 -11.32 10.25
CA VAL A 206 10.76 -12.71 9.93
C VAL A 206 10.91 -12.98 8.44
N GLY A 207 10.38 -12.09 7.61
CA GLY A 207 10.22 -12.30 6.17
C GLY A 207 11.54 -12.21 5.41
N VAL A 208 12.45 -11.30 5.80
CA VAL A 208 13.73 -11.14 5.08
C VAL A 208 14.57 -12.43 5.18
N PRO A 209 14.95 -12.91 6.37
CA PRO A 209 15.77 -14.12 6.45
C PRO A 209 15.09 -15.34 5.83
N PHE A 210 13.77 -15.47 6.01
CA PHE A 210 13.00 -16.56 5.43
C PHE A 210 13.07 -16.56 3.90
N LEU A 211 12.85 -15.40 3.27
CA LEU A 211 12.86 -15.29 1.80
C LEU A 211 14.26 -15.38 1.22
N LEU A 212 15.30 -14.90 1.91
CA LEU A 212 16.69 -15.07 1.46
C LEU A 212 17.06 -16.55 1.45
N GLU A 213 16.77 -17.29 2.52
CA GLU A 213 17.02 -18.74 2.57
C GLU A 213 16.18 -19.50 1.53
N THR A 214 14.93 -19.08 1.32
CA THR A 214 14.08 -19.67 0.27
C THR A 214 14.69 -19.44 -1.12
N ALA A 215 15.23 -18.25 -1.39
CA ALA A 215 15.88 -17.93 -2.65
C ALA A 215 17.15 -18.77 -2.87
N ASP A 216 17.97 -18.98 -1.83
CA ASP A 216 19.15 -19.84 -1.90
C ASP A 216 18.78 -21.29 -2.28
N ARG A 217 17.75 -21.83 -1.63
CA ARG A 217 17.28 -23.18 -1.91
C ARG A 217 16.63 -23.31 -3.29
N LEU A 218 15.88 -22.30 -3.71
CA LEU A 218 15.28 -22.27 -5.05
C LEU A 218 16.36 -22.15 -6.13
N ALA A 219 17.38 -21.32 -5.93
CA ALA A 219 18.51 -21.21 -6.83
C ALA A 219 19.29 -22.52 -6.98
N ALA A 220 19.38 -23.29 -5.89
CA ALA A 220 20.00 -24.64 -5.94
C ALA A 220 19.14 -25.64 -6.72
N LEU A 221 17.82 -25.59 -6.61
CA LEU A 221 16.89 -26.45 -7.36
C LEU A 221 16.76 -26.02 -8.84
N ARG A 222 16.78 -24.70 -9.10
CA ARG A 222 16.63 -24.10 -10.43
C ARG A 222 17.67 -22.99 -10.63
N PRO A 223 18.87 -23.31 -11.08
CA PRO A 223 19.98 -22.33 -11.24
C PRO A 223 19.67 -21.18 -12.22
N GLY A 224 18.68 -21.33 -13.10
CA GLY A 224 18.22 -20.29 -14.02
C GLY A 224 17.26 -19.25 -13.41
N SER A 225 16.79 -19.45 -12.18
CA SER A 225 15.88 -18.50 -11.50
C SER A 225 16.60 -17.21 -11.16
N ARG A 226 15.90 -16.09 -11.36
CA ARG A 226 16.37 -14.74 -11.02
C ARG A 226 15.51 -14.15 -9.93
N PHE A 227 16.10 -13.35 -9.05
CA PHE A 227 15.42 -12.83 -7.90
C PHE A 227 15.39 -11.31 -7.90
N LEU A 228 14.24 -10.75 -7.47
CA LEU A 228 13.99 -9.32 -7.38
C LEU A 228 13.36 -9.01 -6.01
N LEU A 229 13.88 -8.01 -5.32
CA LEU A 229 13.34 -7.56 -4.03
C LEU A 229 13.09 -6.05 -4.05
N PRO A 230 11.82 -5.62 -4.07
CA PRO A 230 11.49 -4.22 -3.90
C PRO A 230 11.81 -3.77 -2.47
N VAL A 231 12.66 -2.76 -2.33
CA VAL A 231 12.97 -2.15 -1.04
C VAL A 231 11.84 -1.18 -0.69
N ALA A 232 11.14 -1.39 0.42
CA ALA A 232 10.06 -0.49 0.81
C ALA A 232 10.59 0.94 1.03
N PRO A 233 9.85 2.00 0.62
CA PRO A 233 10.32 3.39 0.74
C PRO A 233 10.57 3.83 2.18
N THR A 234 10.13 3.04 3.13
CA THR A 234 10.31 3.25 4.59
C THR A 234 11.47 2.46 5.18
N THR A 235 12.24 1.75 4.33
CA THR A 235 13.35 0.88 4.76
C THR A 235 14.58 1.19 3.91
N SER A 236 15.71 1.40 4.53
CA SER A 236 16.98 1.54 3.81
C SER A 236 17.55 0.18 3.43
N VAL A 237 18.37 0.13 2.37
CA VAL A 237 19.09 -1.09 1.97
C VAL A 237 19.94 -1.62 3.13
N ARG A 238 20.59 -0.73 3.90
CA ARG A 238 21.38 -1.11 5.07
C ARG A 238 20.54 -1.83 6.14
N GLU A 239 19.35 -1.33 6.42
CA GLU A 239 18.42 -2.00 7.36
C GLU A 239 17.95 -3.34 6.81
N LEU A 240 17.69 -3.42 5.51
CA LEU A 240 17.29 -4.66 4.85
C LEU A 240 18.37 -5.75 5.00
N LEU A 241 19.65 -5.41 4.76
CA LEU A 241 20.78 -6.31 4.98
C LEU A 241 20.87 -6.75 6.45
N ALA A 242 20.70 -5.83 7.39
CA ALA A 242 20.74 -6.12 8.82
C ALA A 242 19.65 -7.10 9.26
N TYR A 243 18.46 -7.07 8.61
CA TYR A 243 17.41 -8.06 8.87
C TYR A 243 17.79 -9.47 8.37
N GLY A 244 18.56 -9.59 7.31
CA GLY A 244 19.02 -10.88 6.76
C GLY A 244 20.23 -11.46 7.47
N GLY A 245 20.91 -10.71 8.34
CA GLY A 245 22.18 -11.06 8.95
C GLY A 245 22.12 -11.26 10.48
N PRO A 246 23.26 -11.44 11.14
CA PRO A 246 23.38 -11.73 12.58
C PRO A 246 22.89 -10.58 13.47
N ALA A 247 22.71 -9.37 12.92
CA ALA A 247 22.11 -8.24 13.64
C ALA A 247 20.61 -8.45 13.92
N ASN A 248 19.96 -9.39 13.21
CA ASN A 248 18.56 -9.74 13.46
C ASN A 248 18.44 -10.53 14.77
N PRO A 249 17.67 -10.04 15.77
CA PRO A 249 17.53 -10.73 17.05
C PRO A 249 16.92 -12.13 16.96
N LEU A 250 16.17 -12.46 15.90
CA LEU A 250 15.59 -13.79 15.67
C LEU A 250 16.61 -14.82 15.15
N LEU A 251 17.76 -14.34 14.66
CA LEU A 251 18.85 -15.19 14.15
C LEU A 251 20.00 -15.35 15.16
N ARG A 252 19.87 -14.74 16.37
CA ARG A 252 20.90 -14.88 17.40
C ARG A 252 21.14 -16.34 17.78
N GLY A 253 22.41 -16.73 17.84
CA GLY A 253 22.83 -18.10 18.16
C GLY A 253 22.72 -19.07 16.96
N ARG A 254 22.31 -18.62 15.78
CA ARG A 254 22.41 -19.38 14.54
C ARG A 254 23.69 -18.99 13.80
N ALA A 255 24.35 -19.94 13.16
CA ALA A 255 25.48 -19.68 12.24
C ALA A 255 24.95 -19.12 10.91
N VAL A 256 24.52 -17.84 10.93
CA VAL A 256 24.01 -17.15 9.75
C VAL A 256 25.08 -16.20 9.24
N GLY A 257 25.46 -16.34 7.97
CA GLY A 257 26.33 -15.39 7.30
C GLY A 257 25.66 -14.04 7.10
N GLU A 258 26.45 -13.00 6.86
CA GLU A 258 25.92 -11.66 6.59
C GLU A 258 25.71 -11.47 5.09
N PRO A 259 24.49 -11.08 4.65
CA PRO A 259 24.27 -10.71 3.27
C PRO A 259 25.02 -9.40 2.98
N ARG A 260 25.54 -9.27 1.76
CA ARG A 260 26.32 -8.09 1.34
C ARG A 260 25.69 -7.41 0.14
N LEU A 261 25.96 -6.13 -0.02
CA LEU A 261 25.59 -5.36 -1.21
C LEU A 261 26.80 -5.36 -2.18
N GLN A 262 26.53 -5.72 -3.43
CA GLN A 262 27.51 -5.67 -4.50
C GLN A 262 26.81 -5.29 -5.81
N ASP A 263 27.29 -4.25 -6.49
CA ASP A 263 26.77 -3.77 -7.80
C ASP A 263 25.24 -3.54 -7.81
N GLY A 264 24.67 -3.04 -6.70
CA GLY A 264 23.22 -2.81 -6.56
C GLY A 264 22.39 -4.07 -6.30
N GLU A 265 23.04 -5.22 -6.11
CA GLU A 265 22.40 -6.48 -5.76
C GLU A 265 22.73 -6.91 -4.33
N LEU A 266 21.76 -7.53 -3.67
CA LEU A 266 22.00 -8.25 -2.43
C LEU A 266 22.56 -9.63 -2.77
N ILE A 267 23.71 -9.96 -2.21
CA ILE A 267 24.31 -11.28 -2.32
C ILE A 267 24.11 -12.00 -0.99
N THR A 268 23.42 -13.13 -1.02
CA THR A 268 23.23 -13.95 0.18
C THR A 268 24.56 -14.62 0.60
N PRO A 269 24.66 -15.15 1.83
CA PRO A 269 25.82 -15.91 2.25
C PRO A 269 26.10 -17.14 1.37
N ALA A 270 25.09 -17.74 0.76
CA ALA A 270 25.23 -18.85 -0.18
C ALA A 270 25.62 -18.41 -1.60
N GLY A 271 25.70 -17.10 -1.88
CA GLY A 271 26.09 -16.54 -3.16
C GLY A 271 24.94 -16.22 -4.11
N THR A 272 23.69 -16.41 -3.70
CA THR A 272 22.52 -16.06 -4.53
C THR A 272 22.44 -14.56 -4.72
N ARG A 273 22.27 -14.13 -5.98
CA ARG A 273 22.15 -12.71 -6.36
C ARG A 273 20.68 -12.31 -6.39
N ILE A 274 20.34 -11.22 -5.70
CA ILE A 274 18.98 -10.68 -5.62
C ILE A 274 19.02 -9.20 -6.01
N ARG A 275 18.38 -8.86 -7.13
CA ARG A 275 18.28 -7.47 -7.61
C ARG A 275 17.44 -6.65 -6.65
N LEU A 276 17.96 -5.56 -6.10
CA LEU A 276 17.23 -4.62 -5.28
C LEU A 276 16.59 -3.55 -6.15
N LEU A 277 15.33 -3.24 -5.85
CA LEU A 277 14.61 -2.13 -6.48
C LEU A 277 14.30 -1.07 -5.44
N GLU A 278 15.02 0.04 -5.50
CA GLU A 278 14.80 1.21 -4.64
C GLU A 278 13.81 2.21 -5.25
N ARG A 279 13.50 2.04 -6.55
CA ARG A 279 12.52 2.88 -7.25
C ARG A 279 11.10 2.52 -6.83
N HIS A 280 10.29 3.52 -6.54
CA HIS A 280 8.89 3.38 -6.18
C HIS A 280 7.96 4.20 -7.05
N PRO A 281 6.80 3.63 -7.43
CA PRO A 281 6.40 2.23 -7.23
C PRO A 281 7.23 1.28 -8.12
N ALA A 282 7.32 0.01 -7.70
CA ALA A 282 8.04 -1.05 -8.43
C ALA A 282 7.11 -1.83 -9.40
N HIS A 283 5.95 -1.28 -9.74
CA HIS A 283 4.87 -1.98 -10.46
C HIS A 283 5.32 -2.55 -11.80
N GLY A 284 6.12 -1.80 -12.56
CA GLY A 284 6.60 -2.22 -13.87
C GLY A 284 7.52 -3.44 -13.81
N ALA A 285 8.44 -3.48 -12.86
CA ALA A 285 9.29 -4.63 -12.66
C ALA A 285 8.51 -5.82 -12.06
N LEU A 286 7.64 -5.57 -11.08
CA LEU A 286 6.81 -6.62 -10.49
C LEU A 286 5.88 -7.28 -11.51
N SER A 287 5.28 -6.50 -12.42
CA SER A 287 4.37 -7.04 -13.45
C SER A 287 5.05 -8.00 -14.44
N GLN A 288 6.38 -7.99 -14.50
CA GLN A 288 7.20 -8.86 -15.35
C GLN A 288 7.67 -10.10 -14.62
N CYS A 289 7.40 -10.24 -13.31
CA CYS A 289 7.79 -11.42 -12.55
C CYS A 289 6.90 -12.61 -12.88
N THR A 290 7.52 -13.79 -13.03
CA THR A 290 6.84 -15.06 -13.29
C THR A 290 6.10 -15.55 -12.05
N LEU A 291 6.67 -15.32 -10.85
CA LEU A 291 6.12 -15.73 -9.57
C LEU A 291 6.52 -14.71 -8.48
N ALA A 292 5.69 -14.54 -7.47
CA ALA A 292 6.02 -13.78 -6.28
C ALA A 292 5.89 -14.63 -5.01
N LEU A 293 6.88 -14.52 -4.11
CA LEU A 293 6.83 -15.04 -2.75
C LEU A 293 6.57 -13.86 -1.82
N THR A 294 5.39 -13.79 -1.21
CA THR A 294 4.97 -12.59 -0.48
C THR A 294 4.38 -12.91 0.89
N THR A 295 4.56 -12.00 1.84
CA THR A 295 3.82 -12.04 3.11
C THR A 295 2.42 -11.42 2.94
N VAL A 296 1.46 -11.84 3.78
CA VAL A 296 0.10 -11.24 3.82
C VAL A 296 0.16 -9.73 4.01
N GLY A 297 -0.66 -8.99 3.27
CA GLY A 297 -0.80 -7.53 3.40
C GLY A 297 -1.18 -6.85 2.09
N ALA A 298 -0.94 -5.55 1.98
CA ALA A 298 -1.20 -4.77 0.77
C ALA A 298 -0.50 -5.32 -0.47
N ASN A 299 0.65 -5.97 -0.30
CA ASN A 299 1.37 -6.64 -1.40
C ASN A 299 0.49 -7.65 -2.16
N THR A 300 -0.41 -8.37 -1.46
CA THR A 300 -1.28 -9.37 -2.13
C THR A 300 -2.33 -8.72 -3.01
N ALA A 301 -2.80 -7.52 -2.64
CA ALA A 301 -3.70 -6.73 -3.47
C ALA A 301 -2.96 -6.12 -4.67
N GLU A 302 -1.76 -5.60 -4.45
CA GLU A 302 -0.90 -5.01 -5.47
C GLU A 302 -0.50 -6.05 -6.54
N LEU A 303 0.02 -7.21 -6.12
CA LEU A 303 0.36 -8.31 -7.03
C LEU A 303 -0.88 -8.84 -7.76
N GLY A 304 -2.01 -8.98 -7.06
CA GLY A 304 -3.29 -9.34 -7.66
C GLY A 304 -3.72 -8.33 -8.73
N ALA A 305 -3.56 -7.04 -8.44
CA ALA A 305 -3.84 -5.97 -9.39
C ALA A 305 -2.91 -6.00 -10.61
N LEU A 306 -1.67 -6.37 -10.46
CA LEU A 306 -0.73 -6.56 -11.57
C LEU A 306 -0.92 -7.88 -12.33
N GLY A 307 -1.74 -8.80 -11.82
CA GLY A 307 -1.94 -10.13 -12.38
C GLY A 307 -0.73 -11.03 -12.22
N VAL A 308 0.07 -10.82 -11.17
CA VAL A 308 1.30 -11.58 -10.89
C VAL A 308 0.96 -12.80 -10.03
N PRO A 309 1.24 -14.03 -10.50
CA PRO A 309 1.09 -15.24 -9.70
C PRO A 309 1.89 -15.14 -8.39
N MET A 310 1.32 -15.65 -7.29
CA MET A 310 1.98 -15.52 -6.00
C MET A 310 1.73 -16.70 -5.07
N ILE A 311 2.68 -16.97 -4.19
CA ILE A 311 2.53 -17.81 -3.00
C ILE A 311 2.54 -16.90 -1.77
N VAL A 312 1.48 -16.94 -0.97
CA VAL A 312 1.31 -16.07 0.19
C VAL A 312 1.75 -16.81 1.45
N LEU A 313 2.69 -16.22 2.18
CA LEU A 313 3.41 -16.85 3.28
C LEU A 313 3.04 -16.20 4.63
N VAL A 314 2.67 -17.03 5.59
CA VAL A 314 2.37 -16.63 6.99
C VAL A 314 3.12 -17.57 7.93
N PRO A 315 4.44 -17.39 8.11
CA PRO A 315 5.21 -18.20 9.05
C PRO A 315 4.74 -17.95 10.49
N THR A 316 4.26 -18.99 11.16
CA THR A 316 3.71 -18.85 12.51
C THR A 316 4.72 -19.13 13.62
N GLN A 317 5.91 -19.61 13.30
CA GLN A 317 6.97 -19.90 14.27
C GLN A 317 7.49 -18.65 15.02
N HIS A 318 7.15 -17.46 14.55
CA HIS A 318 7.53 -16.18 15.17
C HIS A 318 6.31 -15.26 15.40
N LEU A 319 5.13 -15.83 15.68
CA LEU A 319 3.90 -15.07 15.94
C LEU A 319 4.03 -14.03 17.06
N GLU A 320 4.91 -14.26 18.03
CA GLU A 320 5.16 -13.31 19.12
C GLU A 320 5.68 -11.95 18.61
N VAL A 321 6.42 -11.95 17.50
CA VAL A 321 6.97 -10.74 16.88
C VAL A 321 5.95 -10.08 15.93
N MET A 322 5.05 -10.87 15.35
CA MET A 322 4.06 -10.40 14.36
C MET A 322 2.78 -9.82 14.97
N GLN A 323 2.65 -9.81 16.31
CA GLN A 323 1.48 -9.29 17.03
C GLN A 323 1.44 -7.76 17.00
N ALA A 324 1.07 -7.17 15.87
CA ALA A 324 0.59 -5.80 15.81
C ALA A 324 -0.96 -5.82 15.88
N TRP A 325 -1.50 -5.64 17.06
CA TRP A 325 -2.95 -5.60 17.29
C TRP A 325 -3.48 -4.21 17.01
N ASP A 326 -4.50 -4.12 16.17
CA ASP A 326 -5.19 -2.88 15.82
C ASP A 326 -6.39 -2.65 16.75
N GLY A 327 -6.63 -1.38 17.12
CA GLY A 327 -7.80 -0.95 17.86
C GLY A 327 -7.74 -1.16 19.38
N TRP A 328 -8.92 -1.18 20.03
CA TRP A 328 -9.06 -1.30 21.49
C TRP A 328 -8.46 -2.62 22.07
N MET A 329 -8.39 -3.68 21.26
CA MET A 329 -7.71 -4.92 21.63
C MET A 329 -6.18 -4.75 21.72
N GLY A 330 -5.59 -3.83 20.96
CA GLY A 330 -4.18 -3.44 21.11
C GLY A 330 -3.89 -2.74 22.44
N LEU A 331 -4.89 -2.07 23.02
CA LEU A 331 -4.79 -1.46 24.34
C LEU A 331 -4.79 -2.51 25.47
N LEU A 332 -5.63 -3.54 25.36
CA LEU A 332 -5.67 -4.69 26.30
C LEU A 332 -4.41 -5.56 26.20
N ALA A 333 -3.83 -5.69 25.00
CA ALA A 333 -2.58 -6.44 24.80
C ALA A 333 -1.33 -5.73 25.40
N ARG A 334 -1.47 -4.53 25.93
CA ARG A 334 -0.40 -3.84 26.68
C ARG A 334 -0.26 -4.31 28.14
N LEU A 335 -1.23 -5.08 28.65
CA LEU A 335 -1.18 -5.68 29.99
C LEU A 335 -0.26 -6.93 29.99
N PRO A 336 0.86 -6.93 30.76
CA PRO A 336 1.94 -7.92 30.60
C PRO A 336 1.56 -9.38 30.86
N LEU A 337 0.57 -9.67 31.73
CA LEU A 337 0.13 -11.02 32.03
C LEU A 337 -0.85 -11.62 30.98
N LEU A 338 -1.67 -10.77 30.34
CA LEU A 338 -2.67 -11.23 29.35
C LEU A 338 -2.07 -11.39 27.94
N ARG A 339 -0.93 -10.75 27.68
CA ARG A 339 -0.30 -10.70 26.36
C ARG A 339 0.12 -12.06 25.82
N ARG A 340 0.70 -12.95 26.63
CA ARG A 340 1.22 -14.24 26.16
C ARG A 340 0.15 -15.30 25.95
N LEU A 341 -0.79 -15.45 26.89
CA LEU A 341 -1.78 -16.53 26.83
C LEU A 341 -2.99 -16.18 25.94
N VAL A 342 -3.53 -14.99 26.10
CA VAL A 342 -4.72 -14.55 25.33
C VAL A 342 -4.34 -14.19 23.90
N GLY A 343 -3.18 -13.57 23.69
CA GLY A 343 -2.70 -13.17 22.36
C GLY A 343 -2.50 -14.36 21.42
N VAL A 344 -1.80 -15.40 21.87
CA VAL A 344 -1.52 -16.60 21.05
C VAL A 344 -2.81 -17.40 20.82
N ALA A 345 -3.62 -17.63 21.85
CA ALA A 345 -4.87 -18.37 21.73
C ALA A 345 -5.90 -17.67 20.83
N LEU A 346 -6.02 -16.34 20.98
CA LEU A 346 -6.95 -15.54 20.16
C LEU A 346 -6.45 -15.41 18.73
N THR A 347 -5.14 -15.34 18.49
CA THR A 347 -4.57 -15.34 17.14
C THR A 347 -4.77 -16.69 16.47
N ALA A 348 -4.51 -17.79 17.16
CA ALA A 348 -4.74 -19.15 16.67
C ALA A 348 -6.24 -19.43 16.40
N TRP A 349 -7.12 -18.96 17.30
CA TRP A 349 -8.58 -19.06 17.12
C TRP A 349 -9.03 -18.22 15.91
N ARG A 350 -8.55 -17.01 15.79
CA ARG A 350 -8.87 -16.10 14.69
C ARG A 350 -8.30 -16.59 13.34
N MET A 351 -7.15 -17.26 13.35
CA MET A 351 -6.59 -17.90 12.16
C MET A 351 -7.39 -19.16 11.75
N ARG A 352 -7.91 -19.93 12.71
CA ARG A 352 -8.77 -21.08 12.43
C ARG A 352 -10.19 -20.72 11.95
N HIS A 353 -10.70 -19.55 12.33
CA HIS A 353 -12.05 -19.08 12.02
C HIS A 353 -12.10 -17.93 11.01
N ARG A 354 -10.94 -17.42 10.57
CA ARG A 354 -10.86 -16.51 9.43
C ARG A 354 -10.71 -17.36 8.17
N GLY A 355 -11.59 -17.06 7.20
CA GLY A 355 -11.41 -17.54 5.84
C GLY A 355 -10.04 -17.10 5.25
N PHE A 356 -10.02 -16.80 4.03
CA PHE A 356 -8.80 -16.37 3.30
C PHE A 356 -8.13 -15.13 3.90
N LEU A 357 -6.80 -15.06 3.75
CA LEU A 357 -5.95 -13.97 4.24
C LEU A 357 -5.43 -13.08 3.10
N ALA A 358 -5.21 -13.65 1.93
CA ALA A 358 -4.80 -12.92 0.75
C ALA A 358 -5.98 -12.19 0.12
N TRP A 359 -5.78 -10.95 -0.28
CA TRP A 359 -6.83 -10.13 -0.90
C TRP A 359 -7.52 -10.82 -2.09
N PRO A 360 -6.82 -11.48 -3.05
CA PRO A 360 -7.48 -12.17 -4.15
C PRO A 360 -8.44 -13.26 -3.69
N ASN A 361 -8.04 -14.05 -2.69
CA ASN A 361 -8.86 -15.14 -2.15
C ASN A 361 -10.10 -14.62 -1.40
N ILE A 362 -9.92 -13.53 -0.62
CA ILE A 362 -11.01 -12.84 0.09
C ILE A 362 -12.02 -12.28 -0.93
N SER A 363 -11.53 -11.64 -1.97
CA SER A 363 -12.36 -11.00 -3.00
C SER A 363 -13.14 -12.05 -3.83
N ALA A 364 -12.48 -13.16 -4.16
CA ALA A 364 -13.08 -14.24 -4.93
C ALA A 364 -14.01 -15.15 -4.10
N GLY A 365 -13.88 -15.17 -2.76
CA GLY A 365 -14.54 -16.14 -1.89
C GLY A 365 -14.04 -17.58 -2.10
N ARG A 366 -12.93 -17.78 -2.81
CA ARG A 366 -12.28 -19.07 -3.11
C ARG A 366 -10.77 -18.92 -3.13
N ALA A 367 -10.06 -20.05 -3.08
CA ALA A 367 -8.61 -20.06 -3.27
C ALA A 367 -8.26 -19.77 -4.73
N VAL A 368 -7.66 -18.61 -4.99
CA VAL A 368 -7.09 -18.17 -6.27
C VAL A 368 -5.58 -18.30 -6.22
N VAL A 369 -5.00 -17.93 -5.09
CA VAL A 369 -3.56 -18.06 -4.83
C VAL A 369 -3.33 -18.97 -3.63
N PRO A 370 -2.26 -19.77 -3.62
CA PRO A 370 -1.90 -20.58 -2.46
C PRO A 370 -1.52 -19.72 -1.25
N GLU A 371 -2.12 -20.03 -0.09
CA GLU A 371 -1.78 -19.47 1.21
C GLU A 371 -1.10 -20.54 2.06
N ARG A 372 0.13 -20.29 2.48
CA ARG A 372 0.88 -21.18 3.37
C ARG A 372 0.95 -20.59 4.77
N VAL A 373 0.14 -21.13 5.64
CA VAL A 373 -0.04 -20.66 7.03
C VAL A 373 0.40 -21.75 7.98
N GLY A 374 1.34 -21.45 8.86
CA GLY A 374 1.80 -22.44 9.83
C GLY A 374 3.31 -22.40 10.06
N PRO A 375 3.85 -23.44 10.70
CA PRO A 375 5.29 -23.63 10.82
C PRO A 375 5.86 -24.09 9.47
N ILE A 376 6.01 -23.13 8.55
CA ILE A 376 6.53 -23.36 7.18
C ILE A 376 8.05 -23.24 7.16
N GLU A 377 8.69 -24.07 6.35
CA GLU A 377 10.14 -24.10 6.18
C GLU A 377 10.56 -23.56 4.81
N PRO A 378 11.68 -22.81 4.71
CA PRO A 378 12.18 -22.28 3.43
C PRO A 378 12.37 -23.36 2.35
N ALA A 379 12.79 -24.57 2.72
CA ALA A 379 12.97 -25.68 1.79
C ALA A 379 11.65 -26.13 1.14
N GLN A 380 10.57 -26.17 1.91
CA GLN A 380 9.24 -26.55 1.42
C GLN A 380 8.72 -25.52 0.42
N ILE A 381 8.89 -24.23 0.75
CA ILE A 381 8.46 -23.14 -0.14
C ILE A 381 9.31 -23.07 -1.41
N ALA A 382 10.62 -23.35 -1.32
CA ALA A 382 11.48 -23.42 -2.49
C ALA A 382 11.08 -24.56 -3.43
N ALA A 383 10.80 -25.74 -2.89
CA ALA A 383 10.32 -26.89 -3.68
C ALA A 383 8.95 -26.61 -4.33
N GLU A 384 8.02 -25.97 -3.59
CA GLU A 384 6.72 -25.56 -4.13
C GLU A 384 6.88 -24.49 -5.24
N ALA A 385 7.74 -23.50 -5.03
CA ALA A 385 8.02 -22.48 -6.03
C ALA A 385 8.65 -23.08 -7.30
N ALA A 386 9.56 -24.06 -7.16
CA ALA A 386 10.13 -24.79 -8.29
C ALA A 386 9.02 -25.55 -9.06
N ASP A 387 8.13 -26.25 -8.36
CA ASP A 387 6.99 -26.95 -8.98
C ASP A 387 6.08 -25.99 -9.75
N TRP A 388 5.77 -24.80 -9.20
CA TRP A 388 4.99 -23.79 -9.91
C TRP A 388 5.71 -23.28 -11.17
N LEU A 389 7.02 -23.04 -11.09
CA LEU A 389 7.83 -22.58 -12.22
C LEU A 389 8.01 -23.64 -13.31
N ASP A 390 7.90 -24.92 -12.96
CA ASP A 390 7.93 -26.05 -13.90
C ASP A 390 6.59 -26.25 -14.63
N HIS A 391 5.52 -25.54 -14.18
CA HIS A 391 4.17 -25.65 -14.73
C HIS A 391 3.61 -24.25 -15.16
N PRO A 392 4.15 -23.68 -16.26
CA PRO A 392 3.79 -22.32 -16.69
C PRO A 392 2.30 -22.17 -17.01
N GLU A 393 1.61 -23.24 -17.41
CA GLU A 393 0.16 -23.26 -17.65
C GLU A 393 -0.63 -22.98 -16.36
N ARG A 394 -0.16 -23.49 -15.21
CA ARG A 394 -0.79 -23.23 -13.90
C ARG A 394 -0.59 -21.76 -13.48
N LEU A 395 0.59 -21.20 -13.75
CA LEU A 395 0.90 -19.80 -13.49
C LEU A 395 0.05 -18.89 -14.38
N ALA A 396 -0.10 -19.24 -15.67
CA ALA A 396 -0.96 -18.48 -16.59
C ALA A 396 -2.42 -18.49 -16.13
N ALA A 397 -2.96 -19.64 -15.73
CA ALA A 397 -4.31 -19.75 -15.19
C ALA A 397 -4.51 -18.89 -13.94
N MET A 398 -3.54 -18.90 -13.01
CA MET A 398 -3.58 -18.04 -11.82
C MET A 398 -3.54 -16.55 -12.20
N ALA A 399 -2.70 -16.16 -13.16
CA ALA A 399 -2.62 -14.79 -13.65
C ALA A 399 -3.94 -14.33 -14.28
N ASP A 400 -4.62 -15.19 -15.04
CA ASP A 400 -5.92 -14.89 -15.65
C ASP A 400 -7.02 -14.75 -14.61
N ASP A 401 -7.04 -15.63 -13.61
CA ASP A 401 -7.94 -15.49 -12.46
C ASP A 401 -7.73 -14.15 -11.74
N LEU A 402 -6.49 -13.76 -11.47
CA LEU A 402 -6.15 -12.49 -10.82
C LEU A 402 -6.61 -11.28 -11.65
N ARG A 403 -6.39 -11.31 -12.97
CA ARG A 403 -6.84 -10.24 -13.89
C ARG A 403 -8.36 -10.14 -13.92
N SER A 404 -9.07 -11.27 -13.92
CA SER A 404 -10.54 -11.29 -13.93
C SER A 404 -11.14 -10.71 -12.66
N LEU A 405 -10.51 -10.94 -11.50
CA LEU A 405 -10.97 -10.43 -10.21
C LEU A 405 -10.81 -8.92 -10.07
N ARG A 406 -9.81 -8.35 -10.70
CA ARG A 406 -9.51 -6.93 -10.62
C ARG A 406 -10.54 -6.05 -11.33
N GLY A 407 -11.13 -6.55 -12.40
CA GLY A 407 -12.03 -5.80 -13.27
C GLY A 407 -11.30 -4.92 -14.29
N ALA A 408 -12.08 -4.12 -15.01
CA ALA A 408 -11.55 -3.25 -16.05
C ALA A 408 -10.88 -2.00 -15.48
N PRO A 409 -9.81 -1.47 -16.12
CA PRO A 409 -9.21 -0.19 -15.78
C PRO A 409 -10.18 0.97 -16.04
N GLY A 410 -9.89 2.15 -15.48
CA GLY A 410 -10.68 3.38 -15.67
C GLY A 410 -11.24 3.97 -14.36
N ALA A 411 -11.07 3.27 -13.23
CA ALA A 411 -11.56 3.73 -11.93
C ALA A 411 -10.94 5.06 -11.51
N VAL A 412 -9.64 5.25 -11.73
CA VAL A 412 -8.92 6.50 -11.43
C VAL A 412 -9.49 7.67 -12.24
N ALA A 413 -9.75 7.47 -13.52
CA ALA A 413 -10.35 8.49 -14.38
C ALA A 413 -11.78 8.83 -13.94
N ALA A 414 -12.57 7.83 -13.57
CA ALA A 414 -13.94 8.01 -13.10
C ALA A 414 -13.98 8.80 -11.77
N VAL A 415 -13.13 8.45 -10.80
CA VAL A 415 -13.03 9.20 -9.53
C VAL A 415 -12.54 10.62 -9.77
N ALA A 416 -11.55 10.83 -10.62
CA ALA A 416 -11.07 12.18 -10.98
C ALA A 416 -12.17 13.03 -11.63
N ALA A 417 -13.01 12.44 -12.49
CA ALA A 417 -14.17 13.12 -13.07
C ALA A 417 -15.20 13.49 -12.00
N MET A 418 -15.48 12.61 -11.04
CA MET A 418 -16.38 12.90 -9.91
C MET A 418 -15.84 14.04 -9.04
N VAL A 419 -14.54 14.08 -8.77
CA VAL A 419 -13.87 15.17 -8.03
C VAL A 419 -14.07 16.49 -8.75
N ARG A 420 -13.80 16.52 -10.06
CA ARG A 420 -14.00 17.73 -10.89
C ARG A 420 -15.46 18.21 -10.91
N GLY A 421 -16.41 17.29 -10.97
CA GLY A 421 -17.85 17.61 -10.93
C GLY A 421 -18.33 18.18 -9.58
N LEU A 422 -17.53 18.08 -8.53
CA LEU A 422 -17.79 18.67 -7.21
C LEU A 422 -17.09 20.03 -7.03
N LEU A 423 -16.14 20.37 -7.87
CA LEU A 423 -15.50 21.69 -7.86
C LEU A 423 -16.41 22.72 -8.51
N PRO A 424 -16.31 24.00 -8.13
CA PRO A 424 -17.03 25.07 -8.84
C PRO A 424 -16.60 25.09 -10.31
N PRO A 425 -17.50 25.48 -11.22
CA PRO A 425 -17.09 25.80 -12.59
C PRO A 425 -15.98 26.86 -12.58
N ALA A 426 -15.04 26.71 -13.49
CA ALA A 426 -13.90 27.60 -13.64
C ALA A 426 -14.34 29.03 -14.01
#